data_a8ee1671dc5c8803e0dd007032c93c45
#
_entry.id   a8ee1671dc5c8803e0dd007032c93c45
#
_cell.length_a   1.000
_cell.length_b   1.000
_cell.length_c   1.000
_cell.angle_alpha   90.00
_cell.angle_beta   90.00
_cell.angle_gamma   90.00
#
_symmetry.space_group_name_H-M   'P 1'
#
loop_
_entity.id
_entity.type
_entity.pdbx_description
1 polymer ?
#
loop_
_entity_poly.entity_id
_entity_poly.type
_entity_poly.pdbx_seq_one_letter_code
_entity_poly.pdbx_strand_id
1 'polypeptide(L)'
;GGMGAMGFALPAAIGATLGTGKRSIVIVGDGGFQMNIQELEVIKRRNLPIKVFIFNNASLGMVRLQQEQYNEENYVGTVKDYSAPNFKEIAAAYGIKSYEVSGMQAITDRIIESLENDESEVIDIRLTESKNQLEPRLAIDRPMEDMLPPMARDELEKLMLIKPIDV
;
A
#
# COMPACT_ATOMS: atom_id res chain seq x y z
N GLY A 1 10.29 6.76 0.89
CA GLY A 1 10.62 6.32 -0.12
C GLY A 1 10.80 6.87 -1.51
N GLY A 2 12.02 7.17 -1.92
CA GLY A 2 12.39 7.84 -3.14
C GLY A 2 11.54 7.58 -4.40
N MET A 3 11.53 6.38 -4.97
CA MET A 3 10.84 6.16 -6.25
C MET A 3 9.37 5.73 -6.13
N GLY A 4 8.92 5.30 -4.97
CA GLY A 4 7.52 4.86 -4.76
C GLY A 4 7.06 3.76 -5.73
N ALA A 5 7.94 2.85 -6.10
CA ALA A 5 7.67 1.85 -7.14
C ALA A 5 6.50 0.93 -6.75
N MET A 6 5.46 0.90 -7.57
CA MET A 6 4.38 -0.07 -7.45
C MET A 6 4.94 -1.49 -7.58
N GLY A 7 4.43 -2.44 -6.79
CA GLY A 7 4.90 -3.82 -6.77
C GLY A 7 6.07 -4.10 -5.82
N PHE A 8 6.69 -3.08 -5.21
CA PHE A 8 7.85 -3.26 -4.33
C PHE A 8 7.51 -3.99 -3.01
N ALA A 9 6.33 -3.73 -2.44
CA ALA A 9 6.01 -4.13 -1.07
C ALA A 9 6.08 -5.64 -0.82
N LEU A 10 5.52 -6.46 -1.71
CA LEU A 10 5.47 -7.91 -1.54
C LEU A 10 6.85 -8.57 -1.64
N PRO A 11 7.65 -8.35 -2.70
CA PRO A 11 9.02 -8.85 -2.78
C PRO A 11 9.92 -8.38 -1.64
N ALA A 12 9.78 -7.12 -1.22
CA ALA A 12 10.54 -6.57 -0.09
C ALA A 12 10.24 -7.29 1.22
N ALA A 13 8.96 -7.60 1.49
CA ALA A 13 8.56 -8.36 2.68
C ALA A 13 9.11 -9.78 2.65
N ILE A 14 9.12 -10.44 1.49
CA ILE A 14 9.75 -11.75 1.32
C ILE A 14 11.22 -11.68 1.68
N GLY A 15 11.96 -10.71 1.11
CA GLY A 15 13.37 -10.51 1.42
C GLY A 15 13.62 -10.22 2.90
N ALA A 16 12.83 -9.34 3.51
CA ALA A 16 12.93 -9.01 4.92
C ALA A 16 12.66 -10.22 5.83
N THR A 17 11.61 -11.00 5.53
CA THR A 17 11.28 -12.22 6.29
C THR A 17 12.40 -13.27 6.18
N LEU A 18 12.91 -13.50 4.99
CA LEU A 18 14.01 -14.45 4.77
C LEU A 18 15.31 -14.00 5.46
N GLY A 19 15.62 -12.71 5.42
CA GLY A 19 16.84 -12.18 6.02
C GLY A 19 16.81 -12.09 7.55
N THR A 20 15.62 -11.90 8.14
CA THR A 20 15.49 -11.70 9.59
C THR A 20 14.91 -12.89 10.35
N GLY A 21 14.24 -13.80 9.66
CA GLY A 21 13.45 -14.89 10.25
C GLY A 21 12.19 -14.41 10.98
N LYS A 22 11.83 -13.13 10.88
CA LYS A 22 10.68 -12.54 11.56
C LYS A 22 9.49 -12.37 10.65
N ARG A 23 8.28 -12.32 11.26
CA ARG A 23 7.05 -11.97 10.55
C ARG A 23 7.15 -10.58 9.92
N SER A 24 6.66 -10.47 8.68
CA SER A 24 6.50 -9.20 7.99
C SER A 24 5.03 -8.83 7.83
N ILE A 25 4.76 -7.53 7.90
CA ILE A 25 3.44 -6.95 7.59
C ILE A 25 3.58 -6.11 6.33
N VAL A 26 2.74 -6.40 5.34
CA VAL A 26 2.66 -5.68 4.08
C VAL A 26 1.42 -4.82 4.08
N ILE A 27 1.59 -3.54 3.81
CA ILE A 27 0.49 -2.61 3.51
C ILE A 27 0.66 -2.17 2.07
N VAL A 28 -0.33 -2.41 1.23
CA VAL A 28 -0.23 -2.18 -0.21
C VAL A 28 -1.59 -1.80 -0.80
N GLY A 29 -1.62 -0.98 -1.84
CA GLY A 29 -2.82 -0.73 -2.63
C GLY A 29 -3.12 -1.88 -3.59
N ASP A 30 -4.37 -1.94 -4.06
CA ASP A 30 -4.84 -2.94 -5.04
C ASP A 30 -3.97 -2.99 -6.32
N GLY A 31 -3.67 -1.84 -6.93
CA GLY A 31 -2.80 -1.79 -8.10
C GLY A 31 -1.36 -2.20 -7.81
N GLY A 32 -0.82 -1.80 -6.65
CA GLY A 32 0.54 -2.20 -6.24
C GLY A 32 0.66 -3.69 -5.97
N PHE A 33 -0.35 -4.31 -5.39
CA PHE A 33 -0.37 -5.75 -5.15
C PHE A 33 -0.43 -6.56 -6.45
N GLN A 34 -1.20 -6.10 -7.43
CA GLN A 34 -1.31 -6.77 -8.74
C GLN A 34 0.03 -6.90 -9.47
N MET A 35 0.95 -5.96 -9.29
CA MET A 35 2.21 -5.92 -10.05
C MET A 35 3.10 -7.15 -9.82
N ASN A 36 3.05 -7.74 -8.62
CA ASN A 36 3.87 -8.88 -8.24
C ASN A 36 3.07 -9.97 -7.50
N ILE A 37 1.84 -10.20 -7.94
CA ILE A 37 0.90 -11.16 -7.32
C ILE A 37 1.44 -12.59 -7.36
N GLN A 38 2.28 -12.94 -8.33
CA GLN A 38 2.92 -14.25 -8.48
C GLN A 38 3.86 -14.59 -7.30
N GLU A 39 4.31 -13.59 -6.55
CA GLU A 39 5.16 -13.80 -5.37
C GLU A 39 4.43 -14.51 -4.21
N LEU A 40 3.12 -14.63 -4.29
CA LEU A 40 2.33 -15.46 -3.37
C LEU A 40 2.79 -16.92 -3.40
N GLU A 41 3.26 -17.42 -4.55
CA GLU A 41 3.84 -18.76 -4.65
C GLU A 41 5.08 -18.92 -3.75
N VAL A 42 5.94 -17.92 -3.71
CA VAL A 42 7.15 -17.95 -2.85
C VAL A 42 6.75 -17.95 -1.38
N ILE A 43 5.77 -17.14 -1.00
CA ILE A 43 5.24 -17.08 0.38
C ILE A 43 4.71 -18.43 0.78
N LYS A 44 3.87 -19.06 -0.05
CA LYS A 44 3.28 -20.36 0.22
C LYS A 44 4.32 -21.47 0.29
N ARG A 45 5.15 -21.59 -0.74
CA ARG A 45 6.16 -22.64 -0.84
C ARG A 45 7.19 -22.61 0.29
N ARG A 46 7.55 -21.42 0.76
CA ARG A 46 8.51 -21.20 1.85
C ARG A 46 7.86 -21.11 3.22
N ASN A 47 6.52 -21.17 3.28
CA ASN A 47 5.74 -21.01 4.51
C ASN A 47 6.16 -19.76 5.30
N LEU A 48 6.26 -18.62 4.59
CA LEU A 48 6.73 -17.36 5.19
C LEU A 48 5.62 -16.70 6.01
N PRO A 49 5.87 -16.27 7.26
CA PRO A 49 4.88 -15.59 8.09
C PRO A 49 4.67 -14.14 7.61
N ILE A 50 3.92 -13.96 6.54
CA ILE A 50 3.66 -12.64 5.94
C ILE A 50 2.17 -12.34 5.98
N LYS A 51 1.81 -11.22 6.60
CA LYS A 51 0.45 -10.65 6.60
C LYS A 51 0.34 -9.57 5.54
N VAL A 52 -0.56 -9.72 4.60
CA VAL A 52 -0.78 -8.75 3.53
C VAL A 52 -2.13 -8.06 3.72
N PHE A 53 -2.11 -6.76 3.93
CA PHE A 53 -3.30 -5.91 4.00
C PHE A 53 -3.37 -5.08 2.71
N ILE A 54 -4.37 -5.38 1.87
CA ILE A 54 -4.60 -4.68 0.62
C ILE A 54 -5.62 -3.58 0.86
N PHE A 55 -5.23 -2.33 0.74
CA PHE A 55 -6.13 -1.17 0.76
C PHE A 55 -6.74 -1.00 -0.63
N ASN A 56 -7.87 -1.65 -0.83
CA ASN A 56 -8.53 -1.74 -2.13
C ASN A 56 -9.59 -0.63 -2.29
N ASN A 57 -9.21 0.41 -3.00
CA ASN A 57 -10.11 1.51 -3.37
C ASN A 57 -10.60 1.42 -4.82
N ALA A 58 -10.35 0.30 -5.50
CA ALA A 58 -10.67 0.06 -6.91
C ALA A 58 -10.16 1.18 -7.83
N SER A 59 -8.96 1.70 -7.55
CA SER A 59 -8.37 2.80 -8.30
C SER A 59 -6.85 2.86 -8.10
N LEU A 60 -6.10 3.32 -9.08
CA LEU A 60 -4.70 3.72 -8.89
C LEU A 60 -4.65 5.10 -8.20
N GLY A 61 -4.93 5.11 -6.89
CA GLY A 61 -5.25 6.32 -6.13
C GLY A 61 -4.23 7.44 -6.24
N MET A 62 -2.92 7.15 -6.17
CA MET A 62 -1.88 8.18 -6.26
C MET A 62 -1.76 8.75 -7.67
N VAL A 63 -1.88 7.92 -8.72
CA VAL A 63 -1.87 8.41 -10.12
C VAL A 63 -3.15 9.20 -10.40
N ARG A 64 -4.29 8.74 -9.87
CA ARG A 64 -5.55 9.48 -9.96
C ARG A 64 -5.43 10.87 -9.34
N LEU A 65 -4.83 10.98 -8.14
CA LEU A 65 -4.59 12.27 -7.48
C LEU A 65 -3.75 13.20 -8.36
N GLN A 66 -2.71 12.67 -9.01
CA GLN A 66 -1.90 13.44 -9.96
C GLN A 66 -2.73 13.92 -11.17
N GLN A 67 -3.59 13.05 -11.71
CA GLN A 67 -4.50 13.43 -12.80
C GLN A 67 -5.50 14.50 -12.38
N GLU A 68 -6.00 14.43 -11.14
CA GLU A 68 -6.89 15.44 -10.56
C GLU A 68 -6.20 16.81 -10.44
N GLN A 69 -4.95 16.81 -10.00
CA GLN A 69 -4.20 18.05 -9.75
C GLN A 69 -3.61 18.69 -11.01
N TYR A 70 -3.19 17.89 -12.00
CA TYR A 70 -2.37 18.37 -13.10
C TYR A 70 -2.87 18.00 -14.49
N ASN A 71 -3.95 17.21 -14.62
CA ASN A 71 -4.39 16.66 -15.90
C ASN A 71 -5.92 16.79 -16.12
N GLU A 72 -6.50 17.90 -15.66
CA GLU A 72 -7.92 18.24 -15.87
C GLU A 72 -8.89 17.09 -15.55
N GLU A 73 -8.61 16.34 -14.48
CA GLU A 73 -9.41 15.18 -14.05
C GLU A 73 -9.56 14.07 -15.11
N ASN A 74 -8.59 13.93 -15.99
CA ASN A 74 -8.61 12.88 -17.00
C ASN A 74 -8.16 11.52 -16.41
N TYR A 75 -9.09 10.76 -15.85
CA TYR A 75 -8.87 9.54 -15.07
C TYR A 75 -8.67 8.26 -15.91
N VAL A 76 -8.08 8.35 -17.09
CA VAL A 76 -7.82 7.20 -17.96
C VAL A 76 -6.82 6.24 -17.33
N GLY A 77 -7.16 4.97 -17.26
CA GLY A 77 -6.33 3.90 -16.71
C GLY A 77 -6.21 3.89 -15.18
N THR A 78 -6.90 4.81 -14.48
CA THR A 78 -6.84 4.88 -13.00
C THR A 78 -8.20 4.67 -12.34
N VAL A 79 -9.28 5.09 -13.00
CA VAL A 79 -10.68 4.86 -12.66
C VAL A 79 -11.41 4.29 -13.87
N LYS A 80 -11.32 4.99 -15.02
CA LYS A 80 -11.83 4.48 -16.28
C LYS A 80 -10.91 3.38 -16.77
N ASP A 81 -11.49 2.26 -17.18
CA ASP A 81 -10.77 1.07 -17.67
C ASP A 81 -9.80 0.45 -16.64
N TYR A 82 -10.01 0.70 -15.36
CA TYR A 82 -9.33 0.04 -14.27
C TYR A 82 -10.27 -0.93 -13.55
N SER A 83 -9.77 -2.10 -13.23
CA SER A 83 -10.46 -3.06 -12.36
C SER A 83 -9.45 -3.77 -11.46
N ALA A 84 -9.86 -4.02 -10.22
CA ALA A 84 -9.14 -4.90 -9.32
C ALA A 84 -9.80 -6.29 -9.36
N PRO A 85 -9.01 -7.38 -9.44
CA PRO A 85 -9.56 -8.73 -9.38
C PRO A 85 -10.03 -9.07 -7.96
N ASN A 86 -10.68 -10.22 -7.79
CA ASN A 86 -10.99 -10.74 -6.47
C ASN A 86 -9.71 -11.32 -5.81
N PHE A 87 -9.05 -10.52 -5.00
CA PHE A 87 -7.79 -10.89 -4.34
C PHE A 87 -7.95 -12.03 -3.34
N LYS A 88 -9.12 -12.15 -2.71
CA LYS A 88 -9.44 -13.27 -1.83
C LYS A 88 -9.39 -14.61 -2.61
N GLU A 89 -10.04 -14.68 -3.77
CA GLU A 89 -10.03 -15.88 -4.59
C GLU A 89 -8.63 -16.20 -5.15
N ILE A 90 -7.89 -15.17 -5.55
CA ILE A 90 -6.51 -15.35 -6.04
C ILE A 90 -5.62 -15.90 -4.94
N ALA A 91 -5.63 -15.32 -3.75
CA ALA A 91 -4.82 -15.80 -2.64
C ALA A 91 -5.20 -17.24 -2.24
N ALA A 92 -6.50 -17.56 -2.25
CA ALA A 92 -6.98 -18.91 -2.01
C ALA A 92 -6.49 -19.90 -3.08
N ALA A 93 -6.39 -19.49 -4.36
CA ALA A 93 -5.85 -20.32 -5.43
C ALA A 93 -4.36 -20.64 -5.22
N TYR A 94 -3.59 -19.74 -4.59
CA TYR A 94 -2.22 -20.02 -4.12
C TYR A 94 -2.16 -20.81 -2.80
N GLY A 95 -3.32 -21.18 -2.22
CA GLY A 95 -3.40 -21.90 -0.95
C GLY A 95 -3.04 -21.08 0.27
N ILE A 96 -3.21 -19.75 0.20
CA ILE A 96 -3.01 -18.80 1.30
C ILE A 96 -4.38 -18.44 1.87
N LYS A 97 -4.51 -18.41 3.21
CA LYS A 97 -5.72 -17.95 3.88
C LYS A 97 -6.03 -16.51 3.46
N SER A 98 -7.29 -16.26 3.14
CA SER A 98 -7.66 -14.95 2.60
C SER A 98 -9.05 -14.52 3.04
N TYR A 99 -9.19 -13.22 3.21
CA TYR A 99 -10.40 -12.58 3.68
C TYR A 99 -10.70 -11.33 2.88
N GLU A 100 -11.97 -10.98 2.75
CA GLU A 100 -12.41 -9.69 2.27
C GLU A 100 -13.21 -9.03 3.39
N VAL A 101 -12.87 -7.80 3.74
CA VAL A 101 -13.51 -7.05 4.83
C VAL A 101 -13.82 -5.61 4.42
N SER A 102 -14.91 -5.08 4.99
CA SER A 102 -15.30 -3.68 4.83
C SER A 102 -15.95 -3.17 6.12
N GLY A 103 -15.88 -1.87 6.33
CA GLY A 103 -16.37 -1.23 7.55
C GLY A 103 -15.36 -1.34 8.72
N MET A 104 -15.26 -0.26 9.49
CA MET A 104 -14.18 -0.06 10.47
C MET A 104 -14.11 -1.18 11.52
N GLN A 105 -15.24 -1.62 12.06
CA GLN A 105 -15.25 -2.66 13.08
C GLN A 105 -14.74 -4.01 12.55
N ALA A 106 -15.24 -4.46 11.40
CA ALA A 106 -14.81 -5.72 10.78
C ALA A 106 -13.34 -5.71 10.38
N ILE A 107 -12.84 -4.56 9.93
CA ILE A 107 -11.42 -4.35 9.62
C ILE A 107 -10.58 -4.49 10.88
N THR A 108 -10.98 -3.82 11.97
CA THR A 108 -10.27 -3.85 13.25
C THR A 108 -10.20 -5.26 13.81
N ASP A 109 -11.33 -5.95 13.88
CA ASP A 109 -11.41 -7.32 14.40
C ASP A 109 -10.53 -8.27 13.57
N ARG A 110 -10.60 -8.16 12.23
CA ARG A 110 -9.79 -9.01 11.33
C ARG A 110 -8.29 -8.75 11.46
N ILE A 111 -7.87 -7.50 11.65
CA ILE A 111 -6.46 -7.16 11.87
C ILE A 111 -5.97 -7.80 13.17
N ILE A 112 -6.71 -7.65 14.27
CA ILE A 112 -6.36 -8.23 15.57
C ILE A 112 -6.20 -9.75 15.44
N GLU A 113 -7.21 -10.45 14.92
CA GLU A 113 -7.17 -11.90 14.74
C GLU A 113 -5.99 -12.34 13.83
N SER A 114 -5.70 -11.58 12.77
CA SER A 114 -4.58 -11.88 11.88
C SER A 114 -3.23 -11.79 12.59
N LEU A 115 -3.08 -10.88 13.53
CA LEU A 115 -1.82 -10.67 14.26
C LEU A 115 -1.58 -11.68 15.39
N GLU A 116 -2.57 -12.47 15.77
CA GLU A 116 -2.47 -13.49 16.82
C GLU A 116 -1.73 -14.78 16.38
N ASN A 117 -1.50 -14.95 15.08
CA ASN A 117 -0.83 -16.14 14.53
C ASN A 117 0.26 -15.78 13.52
N ASP A 118 1.12 -16.73 13.19
CA ASP A 118 2.23 -16.56 12.25
C ASP A 118 1.95 -17.21 10.87
N GLU A 119 0.70 -17.57 10.56
CA GLU A 119 0.35 -18.05 9.23
C GLU A 119 0.37 -16.90 8.20
N SER A 120 0.65 -17.21 6.95
CA SER A 120 0.49 -16.23 5.88
C SER A 120 -0.98 -15.96 5.60
N GLU A 121 -1.36 -14.70 5.51
CA GLU A 121 -2.74 -14.28 5.23
C GLU A 121 -2.77 -13.09 4.26
N VAL A 122 -3.79 -13.05 3.43
CA VAL A 122 -4.12 -11.92 2.56
C VAL A 122 -5.49 -11.37 2.96
N ILE A 123 -5.55 -10.11 3.33
CA ILE A 123 -6.75 -9.41 3.73
C ILE A 123 -7.03 -8.29 2.74
N ASP A 124 -8.08 -8.46 1.92
CA ASP A 124 -8.58 -7.43 1.00
C ASP A 124 -9.52 -6.49 1.76
N ILE A 125 -9.04 -5.31 2.07
CA ILE A 125 -9.78 -4.27 2.79
C ILE A 125 -10.47 -3.38 1.75
N ARG A 126 -11.79 -3.57 1.58
CA ARG A 126 -12.61 -2.78 0.67
C ARG A 126 -12.86 -1.40 1.25
N LEU A 127 -12.31 -0.39 0.62
CA LEU A 127 -12.55 1.00 0.98
C LEU A 127 -13.83 1.49 0.32
N THR A 128 -14.65 2.19 1.10
CA THR A 128 -15.94 2.72 0.63
C THR A 128 -15.78 3.96 -0.24
N GLU A 129 -14.64 4.64 -0.10
CA GLU A 129 -14.33 5.84 -0.85
C GLU A 129 -13.10 5.61 -1.74
N SER A 130 -13.24 5.92 -3.01
CA SER A 130 -12.16 5.84 -3.98
C SER A 130 -11.19 7.03 -3.92
N LYS A 131 -11.58 8.12 -3.24
CA LYS A 131 -10.75 9.31 -3.06
C LYS A 131 -9.84 9.19 -1.84
N ASN A 132 -8.61 9.64 -1.99
CA ASN A 132 -7.71 9.80 -0.84
C ASN A 132 -8.22 10.94 0.05
N GLN A 133 -8.42 10.67 1.33
CA GLN A 133 -8.81 11.71 2.29
C GLN A 133 -7.62 12.59 2.70
N LEU A 134 -6.41 12.05 2.63
CA LEU A 134 -5.17 12.79 2.81
C LEU A 134 -4.60 13.11 1.42
N GLU A 135 -4.56 14.37 1.09
CA GLU A 135 -3.98 14.87 -0.16
C GLU A 135 -2.60 15.46 0.11
N PRO A 136 -1.54 14.64 0.18
CA PRO A 136 -0.21 15.20 0.19
C PRO A 136 0.02 15.88 -1.16
N ARG A 137 0.17 17.18 -1.14
CA ARG A 137 0.47 17.95 -2.35
C ARG A 137 1.97 18.11 -2.43
N LEU A 138 2.57 17.62 -3.51
CA LEU A 138 3.91 18.03 -3.88
C LEU A 138 3.85 19.49 -4.28
N ALA A 139 4.56 20.34 -3.56
CA ALA A 139 4.76 21.72 -4.00
C ALA A 139 5.89 21.72 -5.04
N ILE A 140 5.62 22.31 -6.21
CA ILE A 140 6.58 22.34 -7.33
C ILE A 140 7.85 23.16 -6.98
N ASP A 141 7.71 24.08 -6.03
CA ASP A 141 8.74 25.02 -5.58
C ASP A 141 9.40 24.63 -4.25
N ARG A 142 9.19 23.39 -3.79
CA ARG A 142 9.71 22.89 -2.51
C ARG A 142 10.36 21.53 -2.64
N PRO A 143 11.32 21.19 -1.77
CA PRO A 143 11.88 19.86 -1.71
C PRO A 143 10.80 18.80 -1.38
N MET A 144 11.00 17.58 -1.83
CA MET A 144 10.05 16.47 -1.67
C MET A 144 9.72 16.17 -0.19
N GLU A 145 10.64 16.44 0.72
CA GLU A 145 10.47 16.30 2.16
C GLU A 145 9.58 17.37 2.80
N ASP A 146 9.32 18.47 2.10
CA ASP A 146 8.52 19.62 2.56
C ASP A 146 7.17 19.67 1.84
N MET A 147 6.38 18.64 2.04
CA MET A 147 5.06 18.48 1.41
C MET A 147 4.02 19.41 2.01
N LEU A 148 2.93 19.66 1.28
CA LEU A 148 1.77 20.42 1.79
C LEU A 148 0.79 19.46 2.53
N PRO A 149 0.18 19.89 3.66
CA PRO A 149 0.38 21.17 4.33
C PRO A 149 1.79 21.28 4.93
N PRO A 150 2.42 22.48 4.90
CA PRO A 150 3.79 22.64 5.34
C PRO A 150 3.92 22.39 6.85
N MET A 151 4.94 21.67 7.23
CA MET A 151 5.36 21.50 8.62
C MET A 151 6.04 22.78 9.13
N ALA A 152 5.97 23.04 10.44
CA ALA A 152 6.76 24.12 11.04
C ALA A 152 8.25 23.87 10.80
N ARG A 153 9.00 24.91 10.42
CA ARG A 153 10.41 24.75 10.01
C ARG A 153 11.29 24.15 11.09
N ASP A 154 11.11 24.57 12.33
CA ASP A 154 11.84 24.03 13.47
C ASP A 154 11.52 22.54 13.76
N GLU A 155 10.33 22.10 13.41
CA GLU A 155 9.92 20.71 13.51
C GLU A 155 10.51 19.88 12.35
N LEU A 156 10.44 20.38 11.12
CA LEU A 156 11.05 19.75 9.96
C LEU A 156 12.56 19.57 10.17
N GLU A 157 13.26 20.61 10.61
CA GLU A 157 14.70 20.54 10.87
C GLU A 157 15.07 19.49 11.93
N LYS A 158 14.24 19.31 12.97
CA LYS A 158 14.46 18.27 13.99
C LYS A 158 14.24 16.85 13.49
N LEU A 159 13.37 16.67 12.49
CA LEU A 159 13.04 15.36 11.93
C LEU A 159 13.97 14.96 10.78
N MET A 160 14.63 15.92 10.15
CA MET A 160 15.54 15.66 9.03
C MET A 160 16.91 15.14 9.53
N LEU A 161 17.34 14.00 8.98
CA LEU A 161 18.70 13.46 9.19
C LEU A 161 19.75 14.23 8.39
N ILE A 162 19.35 14.84 7.30
CA ILE A 162 20.18 15.65 6.41
C ILE A 162 19.49 17.02 6.33
N LYS A 163 20.28 18.08 6.42
CA LYS A 163 19.74 19.44 6.35
C LYS A 163 18.93 19.63 5.06
N PRO A 164 17.69 20.17 5.13
CA PRO A 164 16.90 20.49 3.94
C PRO A 164 17.68 21.38 2.95
N ILE A 165 17.47 21.14 1.68
CA ILE A 165 18.04 21.98 0.63
C ILE A 165 17.27 23.29 0.60
N ASP A 166 17.96 24.39 0.74
CA ASP A 166 17.39 25.72 0.52
C ASP A 166 17.16 25.89 -0.99
N VAL A 167 15.88 25.97 -1.42
CA VAL A 167 15.47 26.20 -2.80
C VAL A 167 15.08 27.65 -2.98
#